data_0aa7989e865e0cd9cd13ea27dd96ca6a
#
_entry.id   0aa7989e865e0cd9cd13ea27dd96ca6a
#
_cell.length_a   1.000
_cell.length_b   1.000
_cell.length_c   1.000
_cell.angle_alpha   90.00
_cell.angle_beta   90.00
_cell.angle_gamma   90.00
#
_symmetry.space_group_name_H-M   'P 1'
#
loop_
_entity.id
_entity.type
_entity.pdbx_description
1 polymer ?
#
loop_
_entity_poly.entity_id
_entity_poly.type
_entity_poly.pdbx_seq_one_letter_code
_entity_poly.pdbx_strand_id
1 'polypeptide(L)'
;MTEDQPRIVVGVDGSPGSRAALRWALRYAEQCGGTVTAVLAWAPPAYTEIAPMPPALSDEDSAARAEWELRKAVDETSALLATSVPVGRKVVRGHAARTLLDEARGADLLVVGSRGHGGFAGALLGSVGQHCVSHAHCPVVVVRPAAS
;
A
#
# COMPACT_ATOMS: atom_id res chain seq x y z
N MET A 1 -9.84 24.63 9.33
CA MET A 1 -9.49 24.63 7.91
C MET A 1 -8.82 23.34 7.54
N THR A 2 -9.26 22.78 6.43
CA THR A 2 -8.77 21.49 5.96
C THR A 2 -7.37 21.54 5.35
N GLU A 3 -6.84 22.74 5.12
CA GLU A 3 -5.53 22.92 4.50
C GLU A 3 -4.39 22.32 5.30
N ASP A 4 -4.57 22.23 6.61
CA ASP A 4 -3.53 21.72 7.49
C ASP A 4 -3.72 20.26 7.86
N GLN A 5 -4.70 19.58 7.24
CA GLN A 5 -4.87 18.14 7.50
C GLN A 5 -3.73 17.37 6.86
N PRO A 6 -2.95 16.64 7.66
CA PRO A 6 -1.90 15.80 7.09
C PRO A 6 -2.48 14.77 6.15
N ARG A 7 -1.83 14.59 5.02
CA ARG A 7 -2.21 13.58 4.03
C ARG A 7 -1.21 12.43 4.10
N ILE A 8 -1.72 11.27 4.42
CA ILE A 8 -0.92 10.07 4.60
C ILE A 8 -1.23 9.11 3.45
N VAL A 9 -0.20 8.64 2.78
CA VAL A 9 -0.33 7.63 1.73
C VAL A 9 0.18 6.30 2.26
N VAL A 10 -0.56 5.22 2.07
CA VAL A 10 -0.14 3.89 2.50
C VAL A 10 -0.25 2.90 1.34
N GLY A 11 0.78 2.10 1.17
CA GLY A 11 0.80 1.04 0.17
C GLY A 11 0.12 -0.23 0.69
N VAL A 12 -0.80 -0.77 -0.10
CA VAL A 12 -1.55 -1.98 0.24
C VAL A 12 -1.36 -3.00 -0.87
N ASP A 13 -0.97 -4.21 -0.52
CA ASP A 13 -0.83 -5.32 -1.48
C ASP A 13 -1.52 -6.59 -1.01
N GLY A 14 -2.31 -6.51 0.07
CA GLY A 14 -3.00 -7.65 0.64
C GLY A 14 -2.15 -8.49 1.59
N SER A 15 -0.85 -8.23 1.68
CA SER A 15 0.03 -8.96 2.59
C SER A 15 -0.20 -8.57 4.04
N PRO A 16 0.16 -9.43 5.01
CA PRO A 16 0.08 -9.06 6.43
C PRO A 16 0.88 -7.81 6.76
N GLY A 17 2.02 -7.61 6.10
CA GLY A 17 2.84 -6.43 6.31
C GLY A 17 2.14 -5.15 5.88
N SER A 18 1.47 -5.16 4.73
CA SER A 18 0.74 -3.99 4.27
C SER A 18 -0.50 -3.73 5.11
N ARG A 19 -1.12 -4.76 5.66
CA ARG A 19 -2.25 -4.57 6.59
C ARG A 19 -1.78 -3.93 7.89
N ALA A 20 -0.62 -4.32 8.39
CA ALA A 20 0.00 -3.67 9.55
C ALA A 20 0.29 -2.19 9.26
N ALA A 21 0.79 -1.90 8.05
CA ALA A 21 1.05 -0.53 7.61
C ALA A 21 -0.25 0.28 7.58
N LEU A 22 -1.33 -0.29 7.07
CA LEU A 22 -2.63 0.36 7.02
C LEU A 22 -3.16 0.66 8.42
N ARG A 23 -3.05 -0.29 9.35
CA ARG A 23 -3.45 -0.07 10.75
C ARG A 23 -2.65 1.08 11.36
N TRP A 24 -1.34 1.08 11.15
CA TRP A 24 -0.50 2.15 11.67
C TRP A 24 -0.90 3.52 11.11
N ALA A 25 -1.13 3.57 9.80
CA ALA A 25 -1.52 4.82 9.13
C ALA A 25 -2.84 5.36 9.66
N LEU A 26 -3.83 4.50 9.88
CA LEU A 26 -5.12 4.90 10.42
C LEU A 26 -5.00 5.43 11.85
N ARG A 27 -4.23 4.76 12.69
CA ARG A 27 -4.00 5.21 14.06
C ARG A 27 -3.28 6.56 14.10
N TYR A 28 -2.28 6.71 13.24
CA TYR A 28 -1.56 7.97 13.16
C TYR A 28 -2.47 9.10 12.69
N ALA A 29 -3.30 8.83 11.68
CA ALA A 29 -4.27 9.81 11.19
C ALA A 29 -5.27 10.23 12.27
N GLU A 30 -5.71 9.31 13.10
CA GLU A 30 -6.58 9.66 14.23
C GLU A 30 -5.90 10.64 15.17
N GLN A 31 -4.63 10.42 15.47
CA GLN A 31 -3.88 11.25 16.41
C GLN A 31 -3.60 12.64 15.86
N CYS A 32 -3.33 12.77 14.57
CA CYS A 32 -2.95 14.04 13.97
C CYS A 32 -4.08 14.75 13.23
N GLY A 33 -5.27 14.15 13.19
CA GLY A 33 -6.38 14.73 12.43
C GLY A 33 -6.20 14.64 10.92
N GLY A 34 -5.46 13.65 10.44
CA GLY A 34 -5.14 13.51 9.04
C GLY A 34 -6.12 12.66 8.26
N THR A 35 -5.85 12.53 6.98
CA THR A 35 -6.57 11.64 6.06
C THR A 35 -5.61 10.60 5.51
N VAL A 36 -6.17 9.45 5.09
CA VAL A 36 -5.37 8.35 4.55
C VAL A 36 -5.79 8.07 3.12
N THR A 37 -4.82 7.89 2.24
CA THR A 37 -5.05 7.37 0.89
C THR A 37 -4.37 6.01 0.80
N ALA A 38 -5.16 4.97 0.64
CA ALA A 38 -4.65 3.61 0.46
C ALA A 38 -4.48 3.33 -1.03
N VAL A 39 -3.29 2.90 -1.42
CA VAL A 39 -2.93 2.71 -2.82
C VAL A 39 -2.54 1.26 -3.05
N LEU A 40 -3.18 0.63 -4.01
CA LEU A 40 -2.82 -0.71 -4.47
C LEU A 40 -2.39 -0.61 -5.93
N ALA A 41 -1.14 -0.98 -6.20
CA ALA A 41 -0.62 -1.07 -7.55
C ALA A 41 -0.72 -2.51 -8.03
N TRP A 42 -1.08 -2.70 -9.30
CA TRP A 42 -1.10 -4.01 -9.92
C TRP A 42 -0.44 -3.94 -11.28
N ALA A 43 0.17 -5.02 -11.69
CA ALA A 43 0.78 -5.11 -13.00
C ALA A 43 0.50 -6.49 -13.59
N PRO A 44 0.33 -6.58 -14.93
CA PRO A 44 0.21 -7.89 -15.56
C PRO A 44 1.46 -8.71 -15.28
N PRO A 45 1.33 -10.04 -15.14
CA PRO A 45 2.51 -10.87 -14.96
C PRO A 45 3.43 -10.75 -16.17
N ALA A 46 4.72 -10.66 -15.91
CA ALA A 46 5.71 -10.60 -16.96
C ALA A 46 5.73 -11.93 -17.73
N TYR A 47 5.70 -11.86 -19.06
CA TYR A 47 5.86 -13.05 -19.89
C TYR A 47 7.28 -13.59 -19.74
N THR A 48 7.38 -14.85 -19.34
CA THR A 48 8.63 -15.58 -19.50
C THR A 48 8.44 -16.55 -20.65
N GLU A 49 9.30 -16.49 -21.63
CA GLU A 49 9.24 -17.37 -22.81
C GLU A 49 9.45 -18.85 -22.48
N ILE A 50 9.77 -19.18 -21.26
CA ILE A 50 10.26 -20.51 -20.87
C ILE A 50 9.15 -21.43 -20.36
N ALA A 51 7.97 -20.93 -20.05
CA ALA A 51 6.88 -21.75 -19.59
C ALA A 51 5.55 -21.28 -20.18
N PRO A 52 4.72 -22.22 -20.72
CA PRO A 52 3.38 -21.85 -21.12
C PRO A 52 2.61 -21.34 -19.90
N MET A 53 2.22 -20.08 -19.92
CA MET A 53 1.40 -19.52 -18.87
C MET A 53 -0.05 -19.85 -19.12
N PRO A 54 -0.83 -20.16 -18.08
CA PRO A 54 -2.28 -20.22 -18.25
C PRO A 54 -2.79 -18.87 -18.73
N PRO A 55 -3.96 -18.83 -19.40
CA PRO A 55 -4.50 -17.58 -19.88
C PRO A 55 -4.56 -16.57 -18.73
N ALA A 56 -3.88 -15.44 -18.92
CA ALA A 56 -3.88 -14.38 -17.93
C ALA A 56 -5.29 -13.81 -17.81
N LEU A 57 -5.65 -13.39 -16.60
CA LEU A 57 -6.84 -12.61 -16.41
C LEU A 57 -6.75 -11.36 -17.31
N SER A 58 -7.89 -10.93 -17.85
CA SER A 58 -7.92 -9.68 -18.59
C SER A 58 -7.51 -8.52 -17.68
N ASP A 59 -7.09 -7.41 -18.26
CA ASP A 59 -6.77 -6.20 -17.47
C ASP A 59 -7.99 -5.75 -16.66
N GLU A 60 -9.20 -5.87 -17.22
CA GLU A 60 -10.41 -5.52 -16.50
C GLU A 60 -10.63 -6.41 -15.28
N ASP A 61 -10.40 -7.71 -15.41
CA ASP A 61 -10.54 -8.65 -14.30
C ASP A 61 -9.49 -8.41 -13.24
N SER A 62 -8.26 -8.11 -13.64
CA SER A 62 -7.17 -7.79 -12.71
C SER A 62 -7.46 -6.51 -11.94
N ALA A 63 -7.96 -5.48 -12.62
CA ALA A 63 -8.32 -4.23 -11.97
C ALA A 63 -9.47 -4.42 -10.99
N ALA A 64 -10.51 -5.17 -11.38
CA ALA A 64 -11.64 -5.45 -10.52
C ALA A 64 -11.23 -6.22 -9.27
N ARG A 65 -10.33 -7.19 -9.44
CA ARG A 65 -9.79 -7.96 -8.32
C ARG A 65 -8.99 -7.08 -7.38
N ALA A 66 -8.16 -6.18 -7.92
CA ALA A 66 -7.39 -5.25 -7.13
C ALA A 66 -8.29 -4.30 -6.33
N GLU A 67 -9.35 -3.79 -6.95
CA GLU A 67 -10.33 -2.96 -6.27
C GLU A 67 -11.00 -3.70 -5.12
N TRP A 68 -11.36 -4.95 -5.35
CA TRP A 68 -11.99 -5.78 -4.32
C TRP A 68 -11.03 -6.00 -3.15
N GLU A 69 -9.79 -6.35 -3.44
CA GLU A 69 -8.76 -6.58 -2.41
C GLU A 69 -8.50 -5.32 -1.58
N LEU A 70 -8.41 -4.17 -2.24
CA LEU A 70 -8.18 -2.92 -1.55
C LEU A 70 -9.37 -2.53 -0.67
N ARG A 71 -10.57 -2.65 -1.20
CA ARG A 71 -11.79 -2.37 -0.43
C ARG A 71 -11.88 -3.26 0.80
N LYS A 72 -11.63 -4.55 0.61
CA LYS A 72 -11.65 -5.52 1.69
C LYS A 72 -10.66 -5.16 2.79
N ALA A 73 -9.42 -4.85 2.41
CA ALA A 73 -8.38 -4.48 3.37
C ALA A 73 -8.76 -3.22 4.15
N VAL A 74 -9.25 -2.20 3.47
CA VAL A 74 -9.64 -0.94 4.10
C VAL A 74 -10.83 -1.13 5.01
N ASP A 75 -11.89 -1.80 4.56
CA ASP A 75 -13.09 -1.99 5.35
C ASP A 75 -12.85 -2.84 6.58
N GLU A 76 -12.10 -3.94 6.43
CA GLU A 76 -11.78 -4.79 7.57
C GLU A 76 -10.91 -4.08 8.60
N THR A 77 -9.92 -3.32 8.15
CA THR A 77 -9.03 -2.61 9.05
C THR A 77 -9.74 -1.48 9.76
N SER A 78 -10.55 -0.71 9.05
CA SER A 78 -11.33 0.37 9.63
C SER A 78 -12.32 -0.15 10.68
N ALA A 79 -12.97 -1.28 10.39
CA ALA A 79 -13.89 -1.91 11.34
C ALA A 79 -13.16 -2.43 12.57
N LEU A 80 -12.00 -3.06 12.37
CA LEU A 80 -11.21 -3.58 13.47
C LEU A 80 -10.78 -2.48 14.45
N LEU A 81 -10.41 -1.33 13.92
CA LEU A 81 -9.99 -0.18 14.74
C LEU A 81 -11.15 0.70 15.18
N ALA A 82 -12.35 0.44 14.68
CA ALA A 82 -13.53 1.28 14.93
C ALA A 82 -13.24 2.76 14.65
N THR A 83 -12.52 3.02 13.55
CA THR A 83 -12.11 4.36 13.20
C THR A 83 -13.05 5.00 12.20
N SER A 84 -13.20 6.32 12.28
CA SER A 84 -13.93 7.12 11.33
C SER A 84 -13.00 7.95 10.43
N VAL A 85 -11.71 7.69 10.47
CA VAL A 85 -10.75 8.39 9.60
C VAL A 85 -11.15 8.22 8.13
N PRO A 86 -11.23 9.32 7.36
CA PRO A 86 -11.53 9.20 5.93
C PRO A 86 -10.40 8.48 5.20
N VAL A 87 -10.76 7.48 4.41
CA VAL A 87 -9.80 6.70 3.63
C VAL A 87 -10.19 6.76 2.15
N GLY A 88 -9.32 7.39 1.35
CA GLY A 88 -9.42 7.31 -0.10
C GLY A 88 -8.77 6.01 -0.58
N ARG A 89 -9.30 5.45 -1.65
CA ARG A 89 -8.78 4.22 -2.25
C ARG A 89 -8.37 4.50 -3.68
N LYS A 90 -7.16 4.10 -4.03
CA LYS A 90 -6.66 4.20 -5.39
C LYS A 90 -6.08 2.89 -5.86
N VAL A 91 -6.56 2.41 -6.99
CA VAL A 91 -6.02 1.24 -7.67
C VAL A 91 -5.33 1.75 -8.93
N VAL A 92 -4.06 1.43 -9.09
CA VAL A 92 -3.26 1.96 -10.19
C VAL A 92 -2.54 0.81 -10.88
N ARG A 93 -2.62 0.78 -12.21
CA ARG A 93 -1.84 -0.15 -12.99
C ARG A 93 -0.41 0.36 -13.08
N GLY A 94 0.54 -0.42 -12.59
CA GLY A 94 1.95 -0.05 -12.61
C GLY A 94 2.76 -0.78 -11.56
N HIS A 95 4.04 -0.48 -11.51
CA HIS A 95 4.93 -1.06 -10.51
C HIS A 95 4.68 -0.39 -9.14
N ALA A 96 4.67 -1.20 -8.10
CA ALA A 96 4.28 -0.75 -6.77
C ALA A 96 5.14 0.42 -6.27
N ALA A 97 6.46 0.28 -6.33
CA ALA A 97 7.35 1.32 -5.82
C ALA A 97 7.15 2.65 -6.55
N ARG A 98 7.13 2.62 -7.87
CA ARG A 98 6.94 3.83 -8.66
C ARG A 98 5.58 4.47 -8.42
N THR A 99 4.55 3.65 -8.37
CA THR A 99 3.20 4.13 -8.11
C THR A 99 3.11 4.82 -6.75
N LEU A 100 3.68 4.20 -5.72
CA LEU A 100 3.67 4.80 -4.38
C LEU A 100 4.46 6.10 -4.32
N LEU A 101 5.61 6.15 -4.99
CA LEU A 101 6.40 7.37 -5.04
C LEU A 101 5.64 8.50 -5.74
N ASP A 102 4.95 8.19 -6.84
CA ASP A 102 4.15 9.18 -7.55
C ASP A 102 2.97 9.66 -6.69
N GLU A 103 2.27 8.74 -6.04
CA GLU A 103 1.12 9.09 -5.21
C GLU A 103 1.53 9.84 -3.94
N ALA A 104 2.75 9.62 -3.46
CA ALA A 104 3.25 10.29 -2.27
C ALA A 104 3.73 11.72 -2.53
N ARG A 105 3.77 12.16 -3.77
CA ARG A 105 4.13 13.55 -4.08
C ARG A 105 3.13 14.50 -3.43
N GLY A 106 3.64 15.43 -2.66
CA GLY A 106 2.79 16.35 -1.91
C GLY A 106 2.13 15.76 -0.68
N ALA A 107 2.37 14.48 -0.38
CA ALA A 107 1.90 13.90 0.87
C ALA A 107 2.82 14.30 2.02
N ASP A 108 2.29 14.24 3.22
CA ASP A 108 3.06 14.53 4.43
C ASP A 108 3.78 13.29 4.94
N LEU A 109 3.32 12.11 4.55
CA LEU A 109 3.89 10.86 5.01
C LEU A 109 3.54 9.73 4.05
N LEU A 110 4.51 8.86 3.80
CA LEU A 110 4.30 7.60 3.08
C LEU A 110 4.54 6.44 4.05
N VAL A 111 3.60 5.51 4.11
CA VAL A 111 3.68 4.36 5.01
C VAL A 111 3.72 3.07 4.17
N VAL A 112 4.67 2.21 4.46
CA VAL A 112 4.80 0.93 3.77
C VAL A 112 5.10 -0.17 4.79
N GLY A 113 4.73 -1.40 4.47
CA GLY A 113 5.17 -2.54 5.25
C GLY A 113 6.64 -2.83 4.98
N SER A 114 7.30 -3.44 5.93
CA SER A 114 8.71 -3.80 5.78
C SER A 114 8.92 -4.88 4.72
N ARG A 115 7.90 -5.74 4.48
CA ARG A 115 7.91 -6.77 3.44
C ARG A 115 6.53 -6.88 2.83
N GLY A 116 6.48 -7.17 1.53
CA GLY A 116 5.27 -7.49 0.83
C GLY A 116 5.26 -8.94 0.40
N HIS A 117 4.56 -9.23 -0.69
CA HIS A 117 4.53 -10.57 -1.26
C HIS A 117 5.90 -10.91 -1.90
N GLY A 118 6.37 -12.12 -1.67
CA GLY A 118 7.53 -12.68 -2.38
C GLY A 118 8.90 -12.17 -1.95
N GLY A 119 9.03 -11.55 -0.80
CA GLY A 119 10.33 -11.13 -0.32
C GLY A 119 11.20 -12.27 0.21
N PHE A 120 12.50 -12.06 0.28
CA PHE A 120 13.42 -13.04 0.88
C PHE A 120 13.19 -13.13 2.38
N ALA A 121 13.11 -14.37 2.87
CA ALA A 121 13.04 -14.63 4.30
C ALA A 121 14.31 -14.12 4.98
N GLY A 122 14.41 -13.21 5.74
CA GLY A 122 15.61 -12.64 6.36
C GLY A 122 15.97 -11.27 5.85
N ALA A 123 15.33 -10.78 4.79
CA ALA A 123 15.50 -9.40 4.38
C ALA A 123 14.80 -8.49 5.39
N LEU A 124 15.51 -7.47 5.86
CA LEU A 124 14.95 -6.49 6.79
C LEU A 124 13.91 -5.60 6.13
N LEU A 125 14.04 -5.40 4.83
CA LEU A 125 13.20 -4.50 4.07
C LEU A 125 13.03 -5.06 2.65
N GLY A 126 11.78 -5.12 2.18
CA GLY A 126 11.48 -5.58 0.83
C GLY A 126 11.87 -4.54 -0.22
N SER A 127 11.83 -4.96 -1.49
CA SER A 127 12.25 -4.10 -2.61
C SER A 127 11.42 -2.82 -2.72
N VAL A 128 10.12 -2.91 -2.52
CA VAL A 128 9.24 -1.73 -2.58
C VAL A 128 9.60 -0.75 -1.46
N GLY A 129 9.76 -1.25 -0.25
CA GLY A 129 10.15 -0.41 0.89
C GLY A 129 11.49 0.26 0.68
N GLN A 130 12.49 -0.48 0.18
CA GLN A 130 13.82 0.07 -0.11
C GLN A 130 13.76 1.20 -1.13
N HIS A 131 12.99 1.00 -2.20
CA HIS A 131 12.81 2.02 -3.23
C HIS A 131 12.15 3.28 -2.66
N CYS A 132 11.11 3.10 -1.86
CA CYS A 132 10.40 4.21 -1.26
C CYS A 132 11.29 5.00 -0.31
N VAL A 133 12.03 4.31 0.55
CA VAL A 133 12.95 4.96 1.50
C VAL A 133 14.02 5.75 0.76
N SER A 134 14.54 5.19 -0.35
CA SER A 134 15.63 5.83 -1.09
C SER A 134 15.20 7.01 -1.94
N HIS A 135 13.95 7.04 -2.41
CA HIS A 135 13.53 8.00 -3.44
C HIS A 135 12.36 8.90 -3.07
N ALA A 136 11.70 8.68 -1.95
CA ALA A 136 10.56 9.52 -1.57
C ALA A 136 11.00 10.94 -1.24
N HIS A 137 10.12 11.90 -1.55
CA HIS A 137 10.32 13.31 -1.22
C HIS A 137 9.63 13.71 0.07
N CYS A 138 9.06 12.75 0.78
CA CYS A 138 8.42 12.95 2.08
C CYS A 138 8.96 11.92 3.07
N PRO A 139 8.71 12.08 4.37
CA PRO A 139 9.07 11.05 5.34
C PRO A 139 8.40 9.72 5.02
N VAL A 140 9.13 8.64 5.25
CA VAL A 140 8.63 7.29 5.03
C VAL A 140 8.67 6.52 6.34
N VAL A 141 7.54 5.94 6.69
CA VAL A 141 7.45 5.04 7.84
C VAL A 141 7.38 3.61 7.32
N VAL A 142 8.28 2.79 7.82
CA VAL A 142 8.31 1.37 7.49
C VAL A 142 7.75 0.61 8.70
N VAL A 143 6.64 -0.10 8.49
CA VAL A 143 5.96 -0.82 9.56
C VAL A 143 6.34 -2.28 9.50
N ARG A 144 6.88 -2.80 10.59
CA ARG A 144 7.17 -4.22 10.71
C ARG A 144 5.92 -4.94 11.20
N PRO A 145 5.64 -6.15 10.71
CA PRO A 145 4.56 -6.93 11.28
C PRO A 145 4.83 -7.19 12.75
N ALA A 146 3.75 -7.31 13.53
CA ALA A 146 3.89 -7.62 14.94
C ALA A 146 4.64 -8.94 15.11
N ALA A 147 5.52 -8.99 16.09
CA ALA A 147 6.21 -10.23 16.44
C ALA A 147 5.18 -11.27 16.88
N SER A 148 5.19 -12.43 16.25
CA SER A 148 4.33 -13.53 16.60
C SER A 148 4.93 -14.34 17.75
#